data_400dcfd9d7d0f8a48d41daafb27e95e1
#
_entry.id   400dcfd9d7d0f8a48d41daafb27e95e1
#
_cell.length_a   1.000
_cell.length_b   1.000
_cell.length_c   1.000
_cell.angle_alpha   90.00
_cell.angle_beta   90.00
_cell.angle_gamma   90.00
#
_symmetry.space_group_name_H-M   'P 1'
#
loop_
_entity.id
_entity.type
_entity.pdbx_description
1 polymer ?
#
loop_
_entity_poly.entity_id
_entity_poly.type
_entity_poly.pdbx_seq_one_letter_code
_entity_poly.pdbx_strand_id
1 'polypeptide(L)'
;MDEICREIRRLTVECIGSVGVGHIGGSLSIAEVLKVLYFDKMKVDPANPKMEGRDRLIVSKGHAGPAVYAVLALRGFFPKDWLYTLNKPGTRLPSHCDMNKTPGVDMTAGSLGQGFSCAVGVAIASKIKKDKATIYSIIGDGESQEGQIWEAAMLAAQKKLNNLIAFTDRNMMQIDGYTEEVNGLGNLAAKWRAFGWFVQEVDG
;
A
#
# COMPACT_ATOMS: atom_id res chain seq x y z
N MET A 1 -4.64 -16.92 13.84
CA MET A 1 -4.66 -16.07 12.60
C MET A 1 -6.11 -15.84 12.24
N ASP A 2 -6.49 -14.59 12.02
CA ASP A 2 -7.83 -14.17 11.59
C ASP A 2 -8.22 -14.84 10.26
N GLU A 3 -9.49 -15.22 10.11
CA GLU A 3 -9.98 -15.93 8.92
C GLU A 3 -9.85 -15.07 7.65
N ILE A 4 -10.12 -13.77 7.76
CA ILE A 4 -9.97 -12.84 6.65
C ILE A 4 -8.50 -12.72 6.23
N CYS A 5 -7.56 -12.67 7.17
CA CYS A 5 -6.13 -12.65 6.85
C CYS A 5 -5.70 -13.92 6.11
N ARG A 6 -6.19 -15.09 6.52
CA ARG A 6 -5.95 -16.37 5.81
C ARG A 6 -6.48 -16.32 4.38
N GLU A 7 -7.67 -15.80 4.22
CA GLU A 7 -8.30 -15.70 2.89
C GLU A 7 -7.57 -14.69 1.99
N ILE A 8 -7.12 -13.54 2.52
CA ILE A 8 -6.27 -12.59 1.77
C ILE A 8 -4.99 -13.30 1.29
N ARG A 9 -4.31 -14.04 2.17
CA ARG A 9 -3.10 -14.79 1.82
C ARG A 9 -3.38 -15.85 0.76
N ARG A 10 -4.43 -16.65 0.95
CA ARG A 10 -4.82 -17.70 0.00
C ARG A 10 -5.07 -17.11 -1.40
N LEU A 11 -5.91 -16.09 -1.48
CA LEU A 11 -6.23 -15.43 -2.75
C LEU A 11 -5.02 -14.75 -3.38
N THR A 12 -4.11 -14.20 -2.58
CA THR A 12 -2.85 -13.62 -3.07
C THR A 12 -1.98 -14.69 -3.72
N VAL A 13 -1.82 -15.84 -3.07
CA VAL A 13 -1.03 -16.96 -3.59
C VAL A 13 -1.68 -17.52 -4.87
N GLU A 14 -2.99 -17.70 -4.90
CA GLU A 14 -3.71 -18.16 -6.08
C GLU A 14 -3.62 -17.17 -7.25
N CYS A 15 -3.75 -15.88 -6.96
CA CYS A 15 -3.61 -14.81 -7.95
C CYS A 15 -2.22 -14.86 -8.63
N ILE A 16 -1.15 -14.90 -7.84
CA ILE A 16 0.23 -14.99 -8.36
C ILE A 16 0.47 -16.35 -9.03
N GLY A 17 -0.01 -17.43 -8.42
CA GLY A 17 0.12 -18.79 -8.94
C GLY A 17 -0.54 -18.98 -10.32
N SER A 18 -1.58 -18.21 -10.63
CA SER A 18 -2.24 -18.23 -11.94
C SER A 18 -1.34 -17.79 -13.11
N VAL A 19 -0.26 -17.07 -12.80
CA VAL A 19 0.77 -16.59 -13.75
C VAL A 19 2.08 -17.34 -13.59
N GLY A 20 2.35 -17.89 -12.40
CA GLY A 20 3.57 -18.62 -12.07
C GLY A 20 4.77 -17.74 -11.70
N VAL A 21 4.62 -16.42 -11.70
CA VAL A 21 5.67 -15.45 -11.35
C VAL A 21 5.06 -14.20 -10.71
N GLY A 22 5.72 -13.62 -9.70
CA GLY A 22 5.28 -12.38 -9.07
C GLY A 22 5.92 -12.12 -7.70
N HIS A 23 5.57 -10.99 -7.12
CA HIS A 23 6.12 -10.52 -5.84
C HIS A 23 5.35 -11.09 -4.63
N ILE A 24 5.56 -12.38 -4.33
CA ILE A 24 4.78 -13.08 -3.30
C ILE A 24 5.12 -12.58 -1.89
N GLY A 25 6.41 -12.46 -1.55
CA GLY A 25 6.86 -12.04 -0.22
C GLY A 25 6.33 -10.66 0.16
N GLY A 26 6.57 -9.66 -0.69
CA GLY A 26 6.11 -8.29 -0.48
C GLY A 26 4.59 -8.12 -0.51
N SER A 27 3.85 -9.08 -1.05
CA SER A 27 2.38 -9.11 -1.00
C SER A 27 1.88 -9.72 0.32
N LEU A 28 2.46 -10.84 0.75
CA LEU A 28 2.01 -11.55 1.95
C LEU A 28 2.34 -10.78 3.25
N SER A 29 3.44 -10.01 3.26
CA SER A 29 3.89 -9.26 4.44
C SER A 29 2.91 -8.16 4.90
N ILE A 30 1.97 -7.74 4.06
CA ILE A 30 1.01 -6.67 4.38
C ILE A 30 -0.43 -7.16 4.56
N ALA A 31 -0.65 -8.46 4.63
CA ALA A 31 -2.00 -9.03 4.69
C ALA A 31 -2.80 -8.53 5.91
N GLU A 32 -2.17 -8.47 7.10
CA GLU A 32 -2.78 -7.98 8.33
C GLU A 32 -3.10 -6.49 8.26
N VAL A 33 -2.18 -5.69 7.74
CA VAL A 33 -2.38 -4.25 7.55
C VAL A 33 -3.57 -4.02 6.61
N LEU A 34 -3.65 -4.74 5.48
CA LEU A 34 -4.76 -4.64 4.53
C LEU A 34 -6.09 -5.07 5.16
N LYS A 35 -6.09 -6.16 5.96
CA LYS A 35 -7.28 -6.60 6.69
C LYS A 35 -7.78 -5.50 7.63
N VAL A 36 -6.91 -4.99 8.48
CA VAL A 36 -7.27 -3.94 9.45
C VAL A 36 -7.78 -2.70 8.74
N LEU A 37 -7.12 -2.27 7.68
CA LEU A 37 -7.52 -1.09 6.93
C LEU A 37 -8.91 -1.28 6.29
N TYR A 38 -9.09 -2.30 5.47
CA TYR A 38 -10.31 -2.46 4.68
C TYR A 38 -11.52 -3.00 5.45
N PHE A 39 -11.32 -3.69 6.57
CA PHE A 39 -12.43 -4.31 7.30
C PHE A 39 -12.73 -3.64 8.64
N ASP A 40 -11.75 -2.93 9.25
CA ASP A 40 -11.94 -2.37 10.59
C ASP A 40 -11.85 -0.85 10.64
N LYS A 41 -11.06 -0.21 9.73
CA LYS A 41 -10.70 1.21 9.88
C LYS A 41 -11.20 2.12 8.78
N MET A 42 -10.94 1.77 7.52
CA MET A 42 -11.21 2.69 6.40
C MET A 42 -12.70 2.84 6.12
N LYS A 43 -13.09 4.09 5.95
CA LYS A 43 -14.41 4.46 5.44
C LYS A 43 -14.40 4.34 3.91
N VAL A 44 -14.78 3.18 3.41
CA VAL A 44 -14.89 2.87 1.98
C VAL A 44 -16.20 2.14 1.68
N ASP A 45 -16.73 2.36 0.49
CA ASP A 45 -17.93 1.69 -0.01
C ASP A 45 -17.66 1.06 -1.38
N PRO A 46 -17.65 -0.28 -1.48
CA PRO A 46 -17.46 -0.97 -2.76
C PRO A 46 -18.52 -0.62 -3.81
N ALA A 47 -19.77 -0.32 -3.39
CA ALA A 47 -20.84 0.09 -4.29
C ALA A 47 -20.65 1.52 -4.81
N ASN A 48 -19.90 2.35 -4.09
CA ASN A 48 -19.53 3.71 -4.48
C ASN A 48 -18.03 3.96 -4.29
N PRO A 49 -17.16 3.38 -5.14
CA PRO A 49 -15.71 3.49 -5.00
C PRO A 49 -15.16 4.92 -5.09
N LYS A 50 -15.97 5.85 -5.58
CA LYS A 50 -15.64 7.27 -5.71
C LYS A 50 -16.34 8.16 -4.68
N MET A 51 -16.91 7.57 -3.63
CA MET A 51 -17.59 8.30 -2.56
C MET A 51 -16.73 9.48 -2.08
N GLU A 52 -17.35 10.64 -1.97
CA GLU A 52 -16.67 11.84 -1.50
C GLU A 52 -16.32 11.71 0.00
N GLY A 53 -15.15 12.23 0.39
CA GLY A 53 -14.69 12.19 1.77
C GLY A 53 -14.36 10.79 2.31
N ARG A 54 -14.25 9.78 1.43
CA ARG A 54 -13.80 8.45 1.82
C ARG A 54 -12.30 8.43 2.12
N ASP A 55 -11.89 7.48 2.95
CA ASP A 55 -10.48 7.21 3.16
C ASP A 55 -9.83 6.64 1.89
N ARG A 56 -8.52 6.78 1.77
CA ARG A 56 -7.74 6.31 0.62
C ARG A 56 -6.51 5.54 1.07
N LEU A 57 -6.18 4.49 0.33
CA LEU A 57 -4.95 3.73 0.49
C LEU A 57 -4.08 3.84 -0.76
N ILE A 58 -2.87 4.35 -0.58
CA ILE A 58 -1.83 4.36 -1.60
C ILE A 58 -0.74 3.36 -1.22
N VAL A 59 -0.70 2.22 -1.91
CA VAL A 59 0.36 1.23 -1.71
C VAL A 59 1.55 1.64 -2.56
N SER A 60 2.51 2.34 -1.95
CA SER A 60 3.67 2.91 -2.63
C SER A 60 4.56 1.80 -3.20
N LYS A 61 4.74 0.70 -2.46
CA LYS A 61 5.34 -0.54 -2.98
C LYS A 61 4.35 -1.25 -3.94
N GLY A 62 4.14 -0.68 -5.11
CA GLY A 62 3.11 -1.11 -6.08
C GLY A 62 3.18 -2.57 -6.49
N HIS A 63 4.34 -3.22 -6.31
CA HIS A 63 4.54 -4.65 -6.54
C HIS A 63 3.73 -5.55 -5.59
N ALA A 64 3.21 -5.03 -4.48
CA ALA A 64 2.27 -5.73 -3.61
C ALA A 64 0.82 -5.73 -4.17
N GLY A 65 0.63 -5.37 -5.44
CA GLY A 65 -0.66 -5.37 -6.13
C GLY A 65 -1.51 -6.62 -5.90
N PRO A 66 -0.98 -7.84 -6.00
CA PRO A 66 -1.78 -9.05 -5.78
C PRO A 66 -2.50 -9.10 -4.42
N ALA A 67 -1.87 -8.65 -3.32
CA ALA A 67 -2.52 -8.58 -2.02
C ALA A 67 -3.61 -7.49 -1.97
N VAL A 68 -3.36 -6.35 -2.63
CA VAL A 68 -4.36 -5.28 -2.78
C VAL A 68 -5.57 -5.80 -3.56
N TYR A 69 -5.35 -6.55 -4.64
CA TYR A 69 -6.43 -7.13 -5.43
C TYR A 69 -7.23 -8.16 -4.63
N ALA A 70 -6.55 -9.00 -3.86
CA ALA A 70 -7.21 -9.98 -2.99
C ALA A 70 -8.15 -9.31 -1.99
N VAL A 71 -7.68 -8.27 -1.27
CA VAL A 71 -8.53 -7.55 -0.30
C VAL A 71 -9.66 -6.78 -0.97
N LEU A 72 -9.44 -6.15 -2.12
CA LEU A 72 -10.48 -5.44 -2.87
C LEU A 72 -11.56 -6.40 -3.38
N ALA A 73 -11.18 -7.57 -3.89
CA ALA A 73 -12.13 -8.62 -4.31
C ALA A 73 -12.95 -9.14 -3.11
N LEU A 74 -12.31 -9.37 -1.96
CA LEU A 74 -12.99 -9.78 -0.72
C LEU A 74 -13.98 -8.72 -0.22
N ARG A 75 -13.64 -7.44 -0.38
CA ARG A 75 -14.54 -6.32 -0.04
C ARG A 75 -15.65 -6.12 -1.05
N GLY A 76 -15.60 -6.77 -2.23
CA GLY A 76 -16.64 -6.69 -3.24
C GLY A 76 -16.48 -5.54 -4.24
N PHE A 77 -15.29 -4.97 -4.40
CA PHE A 77 -15.02 -3.96 -5.43
C PHE A 77 -15.08 -4.54 -6.85
N PHE A 78 -14.80 -5.84 -7.00
CA PHE A 78 -14.91 -6.59 -8.24
C PHE A 78 -15.02 -8.10 -7.97
N PRO A 79 -15.44 -8.92 -8.95
CA PRO A 79 -15.56 -10.36 -8.79
C PRO A 79 -14.22 -11.05 -8.50
N LYS A 80 -14.22 -12.05 -7.59
CA LYS A 80 -12.99 -12.80 -7.24
C LYS A 80 -12.33 -13.47 -8.43
N ASP A 81 -13.10 -13.87 -9.43
CA ASP A 81 -12.58 -14.55 -10.65
C ASP A 81 -11.58 -13.68 -11.43
N TRP A 82 -11.64 -12.35 -11.26
CA TRP A 82 -10.64 -11.46 -11.87
C TRP A 82 -9.22 -11.76 -11.39
N LEU A 83 -9.05 -12.26 -10.18
CA LEU A 83 -7.73 -12.58 -9.62
C LEU A 83 -6.93 -13.54 -10.52
N TYR A 84 -7.62 -14.43 -11.25
CA TYR A 84 -6.99 -15.37 -12.17
C TYR A 84 -6.64 -14.75 -13.54
N THR A 85 -6.85 -13.45 -13.69
CA THR A 85 -6.50 -12.71 -14.91
C THR A 85 -5.26 -11.83 -14.75
N LEU A 86 -4.55 -11.92 -13.60
CA LEU A 86 -3.35 -11.14 -13.33
C LEU A 86 -2.40 -11.16 -14.55
N ASN A 87 -1.96 -10.00 -15.01
CA ASN A 87 -1.05 -9.81 -16.16
C ASN A 87 -1.48 -10.42 -17.52
N LYS A 88 -2.68 -10.95 -17.63
CA LYS A 88 -3.16 -11.45 -18.93
C LYS A 88 -3.53 -10.29 -19.87
N PRO A 89 -3.43 -10.45 -21.19
CA PRO A 89 -3.89 -9.44 -22.13
C PRO A 89 -5.34 -9.00 -21.84
N GLY A 90 -5.58 -7.70 -21.80
CA GLY A 90 -6.90 -7.12 -21.50
C GLY A 90 -7.32 -7.14 -20.03
N THR A 91 -6.48 -7.64 -19.13
CA THR A 91 -6.79 -7.65 -17.68
C THR A 91 -6.96 -6.25 -17.10
N ARG A 92 -7.76 -6.18 -16.05
CA ARG A 92 -7.85 -5.02 -15.16
C ARG A 92 -6.91 -5.11 -13.94
N LEU A 93 -6.15 -6.20 -13.83
CA LEU A 93 -5.24 -6.48 -12.72
C LEU A 93 -3.79 -6.60 -13.23
N PRO A 94 -3.09 -5.48 -13.49
CA PRO A 94 -1.67 -5.50 -13.85
C PRO A 94 -0.81 -5.88 -12.64
N SER A 95 0.47 -6.21 -12.84
CA SER A 95 1.41 -6.56 -11.75
C SER A 95 1.49 -5.50 -10.66
N HIS A 96 1.45 -4.24 -11.04
CA HIS A 96 1.51 -3.09 -10.15
C HIS A 96 0.17 -2.35 -10.18
N CYS A 97 -0.26 -1.85 -9.03
CA CYS A 97 -1.55 -1.16 -8.90
C CYS A 97 -1.73 -0.04 -9.93
N ASP A 98 -2.87 -0.05 -10.63
CA ASP A 98 -3.23 0.96 -11.62
C ASP A 98 -4.65 1.48 -11.35
N MET A 99 -4.77 2.75 -10.95
CA MET A 99 -6.04 3.40 -10.61
C MET A 99 -7.00 3.57 -11.80
N ASN A 100 -6.47 3.52 -13.03
CA ASN A 100 -7.27 3.66 -14.24
C ASN A 100 -7.89 2.33 -14.69
N LYS A 101 -7.36 1.20 -14.20
CA LYS A 101 -7.78 -0.16 -14.58
C LYS A 101 -8.56 -0.86 -13.48
N THR A 102 -8.12 -0.75 -12.23
CA THR A 102 -8.63 -1.56 -11.13
C THR A 102 -9.57 -0.75 -10.23
N PRO A 103 -10.85 -1.11 -10.13
CA PRO A 103 -11.78 -0.48 -9.17
C PRO A 103 -11.26 -0.61 -7.73
N GLY A 104 -11.30 0.49 -6.99
CA GLY A 104 -10.85 0.53 -5.59
C GLY A 104 -9.36 0.83 -5.40
N VAL A 105 -8.55 0.83 -6.46
CA VAL A 105 -7.17 1.33 -6.41
C VAL A 105 -7.17 2.85 -6.48
N ASP A 106 -6.54 3.50 -5.51
CA ASP A 106 -6.56 4.96 -5.34
C ASP A 106 -5.46 5.69 -6.09
N MET A 107 -4.35 5.02 -6.36
CA MET A 107 -3.20 5.61 -7.04
C MET A 107 -2.42 4.53 -7.81
N THR A 108 -2.02 4.87 -9.03
CA THR A 108 -1.07 4.06 -9.78
C THR A 108 0.30 4.17 -9.12
N ALA A 109 0.92 3.03 -8.81
CA ALA A 109 2.24 2.95 -8.21
C ALA A 109 3.06 1.84 -8.88
N GLY A 110 4.39 1.99 -8.87
CA GLY A 110 5.32 1.02 -9.50
C GLY A 110 6.75 1.48 -9.37
N SER A 111 7.05 2.73 -9.76
CA SER A 111 8.33 3.37 -9.47
C SER A 111 8.38 3.70 -7.98
N LEU A 112 9.34 3.09 -7.27
CA LEU A 112 9.45 3.19 -5.82
C LEU A 112 9.63 4.66 -5.37
N GLY A 113 9.03 5.01 -4.25
CA GLY A 113 9.02 6.36 -3.67
C GLY A 113 7.93 7.29 -4.22
N GLN A 114 7.48 7.10 -5.46
CA GLN A 114 6.50 8.00 -6.07
C GLN A 114 5.11 7.87 -5.44
N GLY A 115 4.69 6.66 -5.09
CA GLY A 115 3.39 6.42 -4.44
C GLY A 115 3.25 7.21 -3.14
N PHE A 116 4.29 7.22 -2.31
CA PHE A 116 4.28 7.98 -1.06
C PHE A 116 4.23 9.50 -1.29
N SER A 117 4.96 10.01 -2.27
CA SER A 117 4.87 11.43 -2.67
C SER A 117 3.46 11.81 -3.13
N CYS A 118 2.80 10.92 -3.90
CA CYS A 118 1.40 11.09 -4.28
C CYS A 118 0.48 11.08 -3.05
N ALA A 119 0.71 10.19 -2.06
CA ALA A 119 -0.07 10.16 -0.83
C ALA A 119 0.03 11.47 -0.05
N VAL A 120 1.21 12.09 0.01
CA VAL A 120 1.40 13.43 0.59
C VAL A 120 0.57 14.47 -0.18
N GLY A 121 0.59 14.45 -1.51
CA GLY A 121 -0.22 15.34 -2.34
C GLY A 121 -1.73 15.16 -2.10
N VAL A 122 -2.21 13.92 -2.01
CA VAL A 122 -3.60 13.60 -1.72
C VAL A 122 -4.00 14.07 -0.32
N ALA A 123 -3.12 13.92 0.68
CA ALA A 123 -3.37 14.40 2.04
C ALA A 123 -3.46 15.93 2.11
N ILE A 124 -2.62 16.65 1.36
CA ILE A 124 -2.72 18.10 1.22
C ILE A 124 -4.06 18.49 0.57
N ALA A 125 -4.42 17.82 -0.53
CA ALA A 125 -5.68 18.10 -1.23
C ALA A 125 -6.90 17.87 -0.34
N SER A 126 -6.91 16.80 0.47
CA SER A 126 -7.97 16.54 1.45
C SER A 126 -8.07 17.66 2.50
N LYS A 127 -6.94 18.16 3.01
CA LYS A 127 -6.94 19.31 3.94
C LYS A 127 -7.48 20.58 3.30
N ILE A 128 -7.13 20.85 2.06
CA ILE A 128 -7.65 22.02 1.31
C ILE A 128 -9.17 21.90 1.12
N LYS A 129 -9.63 20.71 0.74
CA LYS A 129 -11.08 20.43 0.55
C LYS A 129 -11.84 20.33 1.87
N LYS A 130 -11.16 20.13 2.99
CA LYS A 130 -11.77 19.89 4.32
C LYS A 130 -12.69 18.67 4.34
N ASP A 131 -12.40 17.64 3.54
CA ASP A 131 -13.26 16.46 3.38
C ASP A 131 -13.10 15.41 4.51
N LYS A 132 -12.18 15.62 5.43
CA LYS A 132 -11.89 14.77 6.61
C LYS A 132 -11.41 13.35 6.28
N ALA A 133 -11.00 13.07 5.04
CA ALA A 133 -10.46 11.78 4.66
C ALA A 133 -9.13 11.51 5.36
N THR A 134 -8.94 10.28 5.84
CA THR A 134 -7.64 9.76 6.24
C THR A 134 -6.97 9.13 5.03
N ILE A 135 -5.71 9.47 4.83
CA ILE A 135 -4.90 8.92 3.75
C ILE A 135 -3.91 7.93 4.37
N TYR A 136 -3.94 6.72 3.90
CA TYR A 136 -3.02 5.66 4.30
C TYR A 136 -2.01 5.41 3.20
N SER A 137 -0.77 5.14 3.56
CA SER A 137 0.26 4.71 2.61
C SER A 137 1.03 3.52 3.16
N ILE A 138 1.35 2.56 2.29
CA ILE A 138 2.22 1.43 2.63
C ILE A 138 3.48 1.54 1.79
N ILE A 139 4.62 1.62 2.48
CA ILE A 139 5.97 1.79 1.94
C ILE A 139 6.76 0.53 2.24
N GLY A 140 7.60 0.07 1.32
CA GLY A 140 8.56 -1.00 1.59
C GLY A 140 9.81 -0.50 2.32
N ASP A 141 10.52 -1.36 3.03
CA ASP A 141 11.81 -1.03 3.63
C ASP A 141 12.87 -0.77 2.55
N GLY A 142 13.01 -1.64 1.55
CA GLY A 142 13.88 -1.38 0.40
C GLY A 142 13.48 -0.10 -0.36
N GLU A 143 12.20 0.19 -0.47
CA GLU A 143 11.69 1.44 -1.03
C GLU A 143 12.14 2.66 -0.21
N SER A 144 12.33 2.51 1.09
CA SER A 144 12.80 3.59 1.97
C SER A 144 14.26 4.01 1.72
N GLN A 145 14.96 3.33 0.82
CA GLN A 145 16.27 3.74 0.31
C GLN A 145 16.16 4.85 -0.74
N GLU A 146 15.00 5.05 -1.34
CA GLU A 146 14.74 6.13 -2.29
C GLU A 146 14.74 7.50 -1.59
N GLY A 147 15.54 8.44 -2.10
CA GLY A 147 15.60 9.81 -1.56
C GLY A 147 14.25 10.53 -1.53
N GLN A 148 13.41 10.23 -2.51
CA GLN A 148 12.06 10.80 -2.65
C GLN A 148 11.15 10.49 -1.44
N ILE A 149 11.32 9.35 -0.76
CA ILE A 149 10.59 9.04 0.48
C ILE A 149 10.87 10.11 1.54
N TRP A 150 12.13 10.49 1.71
CA TRP A 150 12.55 11.45 2.73
C TRP A 150 12.19 12.88 2.38
N GLU A 151 12.25 13.24 1.10
CA GLU A 151 11.74 14.53 0.61
C GLU A 151 10.24 14.68 0.90
N ALA A 152 9.45 13.64 0.60
CA ALA A 152 8.03 13.61 0.90
C ALA A 152 7.74 13.62 2.41
N ALA A 153 8.52 12.88 3.21
CA ALA A 153 8.39 12.84 4.66
C ALA A 153 8.61 14.22 5.29
N MET A 154 9.64 14.94 4.85
CA MET A 154 9.94 16.30 5.29
C MET A 154 8.80 17.27 4.98
N LEU A 155 8.27 17.22 3.74
CA LEU A 155 7.14 18.05 3.33
C LEU A 155 5.88 17.76 4.16
N ALA A 156 5.58 16.47 4.39
CA ALA A 156 4.42 16.06 5.19
C ALA A 156 4.49 16.59 6.62
N ALA A 157 5.65 16.51 7.27
CA ALA A 157 5.88 17.07 8.60
C ALA A 157 5.74 18.59 8.61
N GLN A 158 6.35 19.30 7.65
CA GLN A 158 6.25 20.76 7.50
C GLN A 158 4.79 21.22 7.31
N LYS A 159 4.00 20.46 6.55
CA LYS A 159 2.57 20.74 6.29
C LYS A 159 1.66 20.23 7.42
N LYS A 160 2.21 19.60 8.46
CA LYS A 160 1.47 19.04 9.60
C LYS A 160 0.31 18.17 9.13
N LEU A 161 0.60 17.19 8.27
CA LEU A 161 -0.42 16.31 7.67
C LEU A 161 -0.86 15.23 8.65
N ASN A 162 -1.61 15.62 9.68
CA ASN A 162 -2.16 14.70 10.68
C ASN A 162 -3.28 13.78 10.14
N ASN A 163 -3.65 13.93 8.88
CA ASN A 163 -4.55 13.06 8.12
C ASN A 163 -3.80 12.05 7.23
N LEU A 164 -2.47 11.95 7.36
CA LEU A 164 -1.64 10.98 6.66
C LEU A 164 -1.03 9.97 7.65
N ILE A 165 -1.26 8.69 7.42
CA ILE A 165 -0.70 7.57 8.18
C ILE A 165 0.12 6.71 7.23
N ALA A 166 1.41 6.56 7.51
CA ALA A 166 2.31 5.74 6.71
C ALA A 166 2.72 4.48 7.49
N PHE A 167 2.65 3.34 6.83
CA PHE A 167 3.20 2.07 7.30
C PHE A 167 4.47 1.79 6.52
N THR A 168 5.57 1.52 7.21
CA THR A 168 6.75 0.95 6.57
C THR A 168 6.78 -0.54 6.86
N ASP A 169 6.55 -1.34 5.81
CA ASP A 169 6.66 -2.79 5.85
C ASP A 169 8.14 -3.17 5.89
N ARG A 170 8.63 -3.44 7.10
CA ARG A 170 10.02 -3.85 7.32
C ARG A 170 10.12 -5.37 7.28
N ASN A 171 10.01 -5.94 6.10
CA ASN A 171 10.12 -7.37 5.88
C ASN A 171 11.59 -7.85 5.71
N MET A 172 12.55 -6.94 5.79
CA MET A 172 14.01 -7.14 5.79
C MET A 172 14.57 -7.70 4.48
N MET A 173 13.78 -7.77 3.41
CA MET A 173 14.20 -8.30 2.12
C MET A 173 13.84 -7.36 0.97
N GLN A 174 14.71 -7.33 -0.02
CA GLN A 174 14.49 -6.73 -1.34
C GLN A 174 14.99 -7.70 -2.42
N ILE A 175 14.78 -7.39 -3.71
CA ILE A 175 15.02 -8.34 -4.81
C ILE A 175 16.37 -9.08 -4.69
N ASP A 176 17.44 -8.34 -4.38
CA ASP A 176 18.81 -8.84 -4.43
C ASP A 176 19.32 -9.44 -3.12
N GLY A 177 18.53 -9.43 -2.06
CA GLY A 177 18.92 -9.98 -0.77
C GLY A 177 18.34 -9.27 0.45
N TYR A 178 19.01 -9.39 1.57
CA TYR A 178 18.60 -8.68 2.78
C TYR A 178 18.83 -7.18 2.64
N THR A 179 17.84 -6.39 3.06
CA THR A 179 17.87 -4.92 2.95
C THR A 179 19.11 -4.30 3.58
N GLU A 180 19.54 -4.82 4.74
CA GLU A 180 20.73 -4.31 5.44
C GLU A 180 22.05 -4.68 4.74
N GLU A 181 22.08 -5.73 3.92
CA GLU A 181 23.27 -6.15 3.15
C GLU A 181 23.38 -5.39 1.83
N VAL A 182 22.25 -5.11 1.18
CA VAL A 182 22.23 -4.42 -0.11
C VAL A 182 22.48 -2.92 0.08
N ASN A 183 21.73 -2.27 0.96
CA ASN A 183 21.89 -0.86 1.32
C ASN A 183 21.23 -0.59 2.67
N GLY A 184 21.97 -0.73 3.76
CA GLY A 184 21.49 -0.74 5.13
C GLY A 184 20.70 0.51 5.51
N LEU A 185 19.52 0.31 6.07
CA LEU A 185 18.66 1.39 6.57
C LEU A 185 18.98 1.78 8.01
N GLY A 186 19.68 0.92 8.74
CA GLY A 186 19.98 1.13 10.15
C GLY A 186 18.71 1.33 11.00
N ASN A 187 18.70 2.30 11.89
CA ASN A 187 17.52 2.59 12.71
C ASN A 187 16.49 3.42 11.93
N LEU A 188 15.61 2.73 11.22
CA LEU A 188 14.59 3.34 10.38
C LEU A 188 13.59 4.17 11.18
N ALA A 189 13.19 3.71 12.37
CA ALA A 189 12.29 4.44 13.23
C ALA A 189 12.89 5.78 13.72
N ALA A 190 14.20 5.79 14.03
CA ALA A 190 14.89 7.01 14.38
C ALA A 190 14.95 8.00 13.21
N LYS A 191 15.12 7.50 11.98
CA LYS A 191 15.08 8.36 10.77
C LYS A 191 13.72 9.04 10.63
N TRP A 192 12.63 8.29 10.69
CA TRP A 192 11.27 8.87 10.61
C TRP A 192 11.03 9.90 11.74
N ARG A 193 11.47 9.62 12.99
CA ARG A 193 11.39 10.58 14.10
C ARG A 193 12.18 11.86 13.82
N ALA A 194 13.38 11.73 13.23
CA ALA A 194 14.21 12.88 12.87
C ALA A 194 13.56 13.78 11.81
N PHE A 195 12.71 13.22 10.94
CA PHE A 195 11.88 13.96 9.99
C PHE A 195 10.58 14.52 10.61
N GLY A 196 10.40 14.41 11.94
CA GLY A 196 9.27 15.00 12.65
C GLY A 196 8.01 14.16 12.69
N TRP A 197 8.10 12.86 12.40
CA TRP A 197 6.97 11.92 12.47
C TRP A 197 6.82 11.31 13.86
N PHE A 198 5.57 11.11 14.28
CA PHE A 198 5.27 10.22 15.40
C PHE A 198 5.38 8.77 14.90
N VAL A 199 6.18 7.97 15.58
CA VAL A 199 6.51 6.60 15.13
C VAL A 199 6.15 5.59 16.21
N GLN A 200 5.41 4.57 15.78
CA GLN A 200 5.16 3.34 16.54
C GLN A 200 5.82 2.17 15.82
N GLU A 201 6.41 1.27 16.58
CA GLU A 201 6.97 0.01 16.07
C GLU A 201 6.08 -1.12 16.57
N VAL A 202 5.69 -1.99 15.65
CA VAL A 202 4.80 -3.12 15.91
C VAL A 202 5.49 -4.38 15.40
N ASP A 203 5.50 -5.42 16.21
CA ASP A 203 5.94 -6.75 15.79
C ASP A 203 4.78 -7.41 15.03
N GLY A 204 5.07 -7.90 13.81
CA GLY A 204 4.07 -8.41 12.86
C GLY A 204 4.13 -9.92 12.64
#